data_7c550e85e01a189174064edb27f2b2fa
#
_entry.id   7c550e85e01a189174064edb27f2b2fa
#
_cell.length_a   1.000
_cell.length_b   1.000
_cell.length_c   1.000
_cell.angle_alpha   90.00
_cell.angle_beta   90.00
_cell.angle_gamma   90.00
#
_symmetry.space_group_name_H-M   'P 1'
#
loop_
_entity.id
_entity.type
_entity.pdbx_description
1 polymer ?
#
loop_
_entity_poly.entity_id
_entity_poly.type
_entity_poly.pdbx_seq_one_letter_code
_entity_poly.pdbx_strand_id
1 'polypeptide(L)'
;RSSGQLLFDRQSDAKIMTFNDNVEARKGSSTVFSDKLTIFLDPQTKQTKQAIASGNVLASQGTKIAKGSFLTWDVNTQCAILEDSQNAEFVKEDLNINAQKMILYKDTGKIDIPSPGSLKTKTNEKPGRKKAFGKSSTADNNINVKWEGKMNFLDDSREAFFEKGIEVKKDDSLLYCDKLNVTFNENDYNLQSMKAAQKIHIVDKKGSLYSEAVGDQVTWNAKNMVTVLTGKPFAMLREGNKRQILAPKILFYENSNNVLCEGNGTLYERRPDNKDAQDT
;
A
#
# COMPACT_ATOMS: atom_id res chain seq x y z
N ARG A 1 24.36 9.45 22.07
CA ARG A 1 24.23 9.44 23.55
C ARG A 1 23.65 8.10 23.96
N SER A 2 24.02 7.60 25.11
CA SER A 2 23.37 6.47 25.79
C SER A 2 23.34 6.76 27.28
N SER A 3 22.36 6.23 28.00
CA SER A 3 22.31 6.33 29.46
C SER A 3 23.04 5.18 30.15
N GLY A 4 23.44 4.14 29.39
CA GLY A 4 24.09 2.94 29.93
C GLY A 4 25.55 2.79 29.52
N GLN A 5 26.02 1.56 29.41
CA GLN A 5 27.41 1.22 29.19
C GLN A 5 27.85 1.37 27.74
N LEU A 6 29.07 1.88 27.53
CA LEU A 6 29.81 1.77 26.29
C LEU A 6 30.85 0.64 26.41
N LEU A 7 30.73 -0.39 25.59
CA LEU A 7 31.72 -1.44 25.45
C LEU A 7 32.49 -1.23 24.14
N PHE A 8 33.82 -1.24 24.23
CA PHE A 8 34.70 -1.20 23.06
C PHE A 8 35.56 -2.45 23.04
N ASP A 9 35.25 -3.38 22.13
CA ASP A 9 36.03 -4.58 21.92
C ASP A 9 37.23 -4.28 21.02
N ARG A 10 38.45 -4.50 21.56
CA ARG A 10 39.72 -4.32 20.86
C ARG A 10 40.36 -5.63 20.44
N GLN A 11 39.84 -6.79 20.88
CA GLN A 11 40.46 -8.09 20.70
C GLN A 11 40.07 -8.76 19.38
N SER A 12 38.92 -8.38 18.79
CA SER A 12 38.50 -8.86 17.49
C SER A 12 39.15 -8.07 16.35
N ASP A 13 39.41 -8.70 15.22
CA ASP A 13 39.83 -8.01 13.99
C ASP A 13 38.83 -6.94 13.57
N ALA A 14 37.56 -7.15 13.84
CA ALA A 14 36.51 -6.13 13.71
C ALA A 14 36.43 -5.28 14.97
N LYS A 15 36.79 -4.00 14.90
CA LYS A 15 36.60 -3.06 16.01
C LYS A 15 35.12 -2.77 16.19
N ILE A 16 34.56 -3.20 17.31
CA ILE A 16 33.13 -3.12 17.62
C ILE A 16 32.93 -2.16 18.77
N MET A 17 31.99 -1.22 18.61
CA MET A 17 31.48 -0.36 19.69
C MET A 17 30.02 -0.71 19.96
N THR A 18 29.70 -0.99 21.21
CA THR A 18 28.33 -1.30 21.65
C THR A 18 27.89 -0.28 22.70
N PHE A 19 26.77 0.34 22.45
CA PHE A 19 26.08 1.25 23.36
C PHE A 19 24.81 0.55 23.83
N ASN A 20 24.55 0.57 25.12
CA ASN A 20 23.37 -0.02 25.74
C ASN A 20 22.54 1.06 26.43
N ASP A 21 21.26 0.77 26.61
CA ASP A 21 20.26 1.54 27.34
C ASP A 21 20.00 2.95 26.81
N ASN A 22 18.79 3.13 26.27
CA ASN A 22 18.28 4.41 25.76
C ASN A 22 19.26 5.12 24.81
N VAL A 23 19.68 4.41 23.78
CA VAL A 23 20.65 4.95 22.82
C VAL A 23 19.99 5.95 21.90
N GLU A 24 20.61 7.10 21.74
CA GLU A 24 20.29 8.10 20.72
C GLU A 24 21.50 8.29 19.81
N ALA A 25 21.36 7.99 18.52
CA ALA A 25 22.37 8.24 17.51
C ALA A 25 21.87 9.28 16.49
N ARG A 26 22.70 10.28 16.20
CA ARG A 26 22.38 11.37 15.24
C ARG A 26 23.42 11.48 14.15
N LYS A 27 22.98 11.65 12.90
CA LYS A 27 23.84 11.96 11.75
C LYS A 27 23.08 12.88 10.76
N GLY A 28 23.49 14.14 10.70
CA GLY A 28 22.77 15.16 9.91
C GLY A 28 21.32 15.32 10.41
N SER A 29 20.36 15.18 9.51
CA SER A 29 18.92 15.23 9.81
C SER A 29 18.32 13.91 10.30
N SER A 30 19.13 12.84 10.39
CA SER A 30 18.67 11.53 10.81
C SER A 30 18.93 11.29 12.28
N THR A 31 17.94 10.74 12.98
CA THR A 31 18.03 10.33 14.39
C THR A 31 17.52 8.90 14.53
N VAL A 32 18.23 8.09 15.32
CA VAL A 32 17.84 6.71 15.67
C VAL A 32 17.82 6.58 17.18
N PHE A 33 16.72 6.10 17.73
CA PHE A 33 16.58 5.68 19.11
C PHE A 33 16.48 4.15 19.15
N SER A 34 17.09 3.52 20.16
CA SER A 34 17.03 2.07 20.36
C SER A 34 17.48 1.71 21.78
N ASP A 35 17.22 0.48 22.21
CA ASP A 35 17.77 0.00 23.50
C ASP A 35 19.25 -0.30 23.38
N LYS A 36 19.71 -0.75 22.22
CA LYS A 36 21.12 -1.09 21.95
C LYS A 36 21.53 -0.66 20.54
N LEU A 37 22.76 -0.13 20.43
CA LEU A 37 23.40 0.17 19.15
C LEU A 37 24.77 -0.48 19.10
N THR A 38 25.02 -1.31 18.07
CA THR A 38 26.31 -1.91 17.77
C THR A 38 26.86 -1.32 16.47
N ILE A 39 28.07 -0.76 16.53
CA ILE A 39 28.76 -0.16 15.38
C ILE A 39 29.98 -1.01 15.06
N PHE A 40 30.06 -1.47 13.82
CA PHE A 40 31.19 -2.18 13.25
C PHE A 40 32.06 -1.22 12.46
N LEU A 41 33.34 -1.12 12.81
CA LEU A 41 34.30 -0.27 12.13
C LEU A 41 35.14 -1.09 11.17
N ASP A 42 35.50 -0.47 10.07
CA ASP A 42 36.52 -1.00 9.17
C ASP A 42 37.88 -1.04 9.92
N PRO A 43 38.59 -2.18 9.91
CA PRO A 43 39.83 -2.33 10.67
C PRO A 43 40.93 -1.38 10.26
N GLN A 44 41.00 -1.01 8.95
CA GLN A 44 42.05 -0.18 8.37
C GLN A 44 41.72 1.30 8.47
N THR A 45 40.52 1.68 7.98
CA THR A 45 40.11 3.09 7.87
C THR A 45 39.50 3.65 9.15
N LYS A 46 39.09 2.77 10.08
CA LYS A 46 38.35 3.11 11.32
C LYS A 46 36.99 3.77 11.05
N GLN A 47 36.53 3.77 9.82
CA GLN A 47 35.22 4.28 9.46
C GLN A 47 34.11 3.26 9.78
N THR A 48 32.90 3.75 10.00
CA THR A 48 31.75 2.87 10.19
C THR A 48 31.48 2.09 8.92
N LYS A 49 31.46 0.75 9.01
CA LYS A 49 31.08 -0.19 7.96
C LYS A 49 29.60 -0.56 8.06
N GLN A 50 29.15 -0.84 9.28
CA GLN A 50 27.78 -1.25 9.55
C GLN A 50 27.37 -0.72 10.93
N ALA A 51 26.07 -0.45 11.11
CA ALA A 51 25.46 -0.15 12.39
C ALA A 51 24.19 -0.97 12.56
N ILE A 52 23.99 -1.56 13.74
CA ILE A 52 22.81 -2.35 14.08
C ILE A 52 22.17 -1.75 15.34
N ALA A 53 20.99 -1.21 15.18
CA ALA A 53 20.13 -0.79 16.30
C ALA A 53 19.14 -1.93 16.61
N SER A 54 18.93 -2.22 17.88
CA SER A 54 18.03 -3.28 18.33
C SER A 54 17.26 -2.89 19.59
N GLY A 55 16.03 -3.40 19.72
CA GLY A 55 15.08 -3.09 20.76
C GLY A 55 14.47 -1.70 20.61
N ASN A 56 13.14 -1.62 20.54
CA ASN A 56 12.36 -0.37 20.48
C ASN A 56 12.90 0.65 19.47
N VAL A 57 13.28 0.19 18.28
CA VAL A 57 13.91 1.04 17.26
C VAL A 57 12.91 2.07 16.73
N LEU A 58 13.29 3.35 16.81
CA LEU A 58 12.61 4.49 16.18
C LEU A 58 13.64 5.31 15.40
N ALA A 59 13.56 5.28 14.09
CA ALA A 59 14.39 6.09 13.21
C ALA A 59 13.56 7.20 12.55
N SER A 60 14.14 8.39 12.41
CA SER A 60 13.48 9.53 11.76
C SER A 60 14.45 10.29 10.87
N GLN A 61 13.92 10.81 9.72
CA GLN A 61 14.62 11.70 8.82
C GLN A 61 13.61 12.62 8.11
N GLY A 62 13.58 13.89 8.48
CA GLY A 62 12.55 14.82 8.02
C GLY A 62 11.15 14.31 8.39
N THR A 63 10.26 14.15 7.42
CA THR A 63 8.90 13.62 7.62
C THR A 63 8.83 12.09 7.61
N LYS A 64 9.96 11.40 7.39
CA LYS A 64 10.03 9.94 7.38
C LYS A 64 10.24 9.39 8.78
N ILE A 65 9.45 8.41 9.17
CA ILE A 65 9.56 7.70 10.46
C ILE A 65 9.56 6.20 10.17
N ALA A 66 10.47 5.48 10.81
CA ALA A 66 10.56 4.03 10.73
C ALA A 66 10.61 3.44 12.14
N LYS A 67 9.78 2.43 12.43
CA LYS A 67 9.71 1.73 13.71
C LYS A 67 9.84 0.23 13.51
N GLY A 68 10.56 -0.43 14.42
CA GLY A 68 10.74 -1.88 14.39
C GLY A 68 11.56 -2.39 15.56
N SER A 69 11.88 -3.68 15.53
CA SER A 69 12.74 -4.31 16.56
C SER A 69 14.21 -4.24 16.20
N PHE A 70 14.54 -4.21 14.90
CA PHE A 70 15.91 -4.15 14.38
C PHE A 70 16.00 -3.18 13.21
N LEU A 71 17.09 -2.41 13.18
CA LEU A 71 17.49 -1.60 12.04
C LEU A 71 18.97 -1.84 11.77
N THR A 72 19.27 -2.42 10.63
CA THR A 72 20.65 -2.61 10.15
C THR A 72 20.95 -1.60 9.06
N TRP A 73 21.98 -0.79 9.26
CA TRP A 73 22.50 0.12 8.24
C TRP A 73 23.84 -0.38 7.72
N ASP A 74 23.96 -0.59 6.43
CA ASP A 74 25.20 -0.92 5.74
C ASP A 74 25.69 0.28 4.93
N VAL A 75 26.90 0.74 5.22
CA VAL A 75 27.47 1.95 4.62
C VAL A 75 27.90 1.71 3.17
N ASN A 76 28.35 0.50 2.84
CA ASN A 76 28.83 0.20 1.49
C ASN A 76 27.69 0.11 0.48
N THR A 77 26.60 -0.52 0.87
CA THR A 77 25.42 -0.68 0.02
C THR A 77 24.42 0.48 0.12
N GLN A 78 24.63 1.42 1.05
CA GLN A 78 23.73 2.52 1.38
C GLN A 78 22.29 2.03 1.64
N CYS A 79 22.15 0.83 2.22
CA CYS A 79 20.88 0.20 2.53
C CYS A 79 20.60 0.18 4.03
N ALA A 80 19.35 0.45 4.38
CA ALA A 80 18.81 0.19 5.71
C ALA A 80 17.83 -0.97 5.64
N ILE A 81 17.97 -1.96 6.53
CA ILE A 81 17.03 -3.07 6.67
C ILE A 81 16.32 -2.89 7.99
N LEU A 82 15.01 -2.68 7.92
CA LEU A 82 14.12 -2.57 9.06
C LEU A 82 13.35 -3.87 9.22
N GLU A 83 13.38 -4.46 10.41
CA GLU A 83 12.74 -5.75 10.70
C GLU A 83 11.99 -5.70 12.03
N ASP A 84 10.84 -6.39 12.06
CA ASP A 84 10.08 -6.64 13.27
C ASP A 84 9.29 -7.96 13.12
N SER A 85 9.26 -8.78 14.17
CA SER A 85 8.56 -10.07 14.16
C SER A 85 7.05 -9.94 14.02
N GLN A 86 6.48 -8.84 14.49
CA GLN A 86 5.06 -8.55 14.32
C GLN A 86 4.85 -7.72 13.05
N ASN A 87 5.28 -6.47 13.01
CA ASN A 87 5.24 -5.60 11.85
C ASN A 87 6.13 -4.38 12.06
N ALA A 88 7.16 -4.24 11.27
CA ALA A 88 7.84 -2.96 11.12
C ALA A 88 6.93 -1.94 10.43
N GLU A 89 7.04 -0.68 10.82
CA GLU A 89 6.23 0.42 10.31
C GLU A 89 7.13 1.47 9.63
N PHE A 90 6.73 1.92 8.45
CA PHE A 90 7.30 3.09 7.78
C PHE A 90 6.20 4.10 7.49
N VAL A 91 6.38 5.34 7.94
CA VAL A 91 5.42 6.43 7.77
C VAL A 91 6.09 7.58 7.03
N LYS A 92 5.40 8.13 6.03
CA LYS A 92 5.76 9.36 5.33
C LYS A 92 4.48 10.12 4.97
N GLU A 93 4.22 11.22 5.64
CA GLU A 93 2.98 11.99 5.45
C GLU A 93 1.72 11.12 5.61
N ASP A 94 0.83 11.04 4.61
CA ASP A 94 -0.37 10.20 4.65
C ASP A 94 -0.11 8.73 4.24
N LEU A 95 1.13 8.38 3.88
CA LEU A 95 1.53 7.02 3.56
C LEU A 95 2.00 6.27 4.80
N ASN A 96 1.39 5.13 5.10
CA ASN A 96 1.81 4.21 6.16
C ASN A 96 1.95 2.80 5.59
N ILE A 97 3.14 2.21 5.73
CA ILE A 97 3.48 0.87 5.25
C ILE A 97 3.84 0.00 6.45
N ASN A 98 3.27 -1.20 6.50
CA ASN A 98 3.54 -2.19 7.54
C ASN A 98 3.93 -3.53 6.89
N ALA A 99 5.05 -4.11 7.32
CA ALA A 99 5.51 -5.43 6.90
C ALA A 99 6.58 -5.96 7.87
N GLN A 100 6.84 -7.26 7.87
CA GLN A 100 7.87 -7.83 8.75
C GLN A 100 9.29 -7.38 8.39
N LYS A 101 9.55 -7.11 7.11
CA LYS A 101 10.87 -6.69 6.60
C LYS A 101 10.73 -5.64 5.52
N MET A 102 11.53 -4.57 5.63
CA MET A 102 11.65 -3.51 4.63
C MET A 102 13.12 -3.23 4.34
N ILE A 103 13.48 -3.08 3.08
CA ILE A 103 14.83 -2.73 2.63
C ILE A 103 14.74 -1.34 2.00
N LEU A 104 15.35 -0.36 2.63
CA LEU A 104 15.32 1.04 2.23
C LEU A 104 16.65 1.41 1.58
N TYR A 105 16.62 1.85 0.33
CA TYR A 105 17.79 2.28 -0.44
C TYR A 105 17.89 3.81 -0.40
N LYS A 106 18.93 4.30 0.25
CA LYS A 106 19.09 5.75 0.47
C LYS A 106 19.27 6.53 -0.85
N ASP A 107 20.06 5.98 -1.77
CA ASP A 107 20.47 6.68 -2.99
C ASP A 107 19.32 6.82 -4.01
N THR A 108 18.38 5.88 -4.01
CA THR A 108 17.26 5.82 -4.96
C THR A 108 15.90 6.12 -4.33
N GLY A 109 15.84 6.27 -3.00
CA GLY A 109 14.56 6.39 -2.30
C GLY A 109 13.65 5.15 -2.42
N LYS A 110 14.16 4.05 -2.98
CA LYS A 110 13.42 2.80 -3.17
C LYS A 110 13.21 2.09 -1.83
N ILE A 111 12.04 1.47 -1.67
CA ILE A 111 11.74 0.55 -0.57
C ILE A 111 11.30 -0.77 -1.18
N ASP A 112 12.02 -1.85 -0.88
CA ASP A 112 11.65 -3.22 -1.24
C ASP A 112 11.06 -3.93 -0.03
N ILE A 113 9.93 -4.56 -0.22
CA ILE A 113 9.23 -5.35 0.80
C ILE A 113 9.00 -6.75 0.25
N PRO A 114 9.87 -7.71 0.61
CA PRO A 114 9.83 -9.07 0.05
C PRO A 114 8.78 -9.97 0.71
N SER A 115 8.07 -9.48 1.71
CA SER A 115 7.10 -10.22 2.53
C SER A 115 5.69 -9.67 2.40
N PRO A 116 4.66 -10.41 2.86
CA PRO A 116 3.33 -9.88 3.03
C PRO A 116 3.31 -8.58 3.84
N GLY A 117 2.33 -7.73 3.57
CA GLY A 117 2.21 -6.48 4.29
C GLY A 117 0.92 -5.71 4.00
N SER A 118 0.89 -4.47 4.47
CA SER A 118 -0.21 -3.55 4.23
C SER A 118 0.29 -2.11 4.02
N LEU A 119 -0.43 -1.38 3.18
CA LEU A 119 -0.24 0.04 2.93
C LEU A 119 -1.56 0.76 3.20
N LYS A 120 -1.48 1.87 3.94
CA LYS A 120 -2.60 2.80 4.14
C LYS A 120 -2.25 4.14 3.52
N THR A 121 -3.22 4.72 2.81
CA THR A 121 -3.13 6.07 2.23
C THR A 121 -4.52 6.68 2.14
N LYS A 122 -4.63 7.89 1.61
CA LYS A 122 -5.90 8.59 1.41
C LYS A 122 -6.16 8.90 -0.07
N THR A 123 -7.39 9.30 -0.38
CA THR A 123 -7.73 9.95 -1.65
C THR A 123 -8.10 11.41 -1.43
N ASN A 124 -7.82 12.27 -2.42
CA ASN A 124 -8.23 13.69 -2.41
C ASN A 124 -9.70 13.89 -2.81
N GLU A 125 -10.54 12.88 -2.61
CA GLU A 125 -11.98 13.02 -2.93
C GLU A 125 -12.65 13.99 -1.97
N LYS A 126 -13.41 14.92 -2.52
CA LYS A 126 -14.21 15.84 -1.70
C LYS A 126 -15.35 15.07 -1.02
N PRO A 127 -15.56 15.25 0.32
CA PRO A 127 -16.67 14.63 1.02
C PRO A 127 -18.01 14.98 0.36
N GLY A 128 -18.94 14.02 0.29
CA GLY A 128 -20.32 14.24 -0.14
C GLY A 128 -20.64 14.02 -1.61
N ARG A 129 -19.69 13.59 -2.47
CA ARG A 129 -20.00 13.20 -3.86
C ARG A 129 -20.63 11.81 -3.92
N LYS A 130 -21.68 11.68 -4.77
CA LYS A 130 -22.31 10.38 -5.08
C LYS A 130 -21.29 9.52 -5.83
N LYS A 131 -21.07 8.29 -5.37
CA LYS A 131 -20.17 7.31 -6.02
C LYS A 131 -20.95 6.47 -7.04
N ALA A 132 -20.28 6.01 -8.10
CA ALA A 132 -20.85 5.07 -9.10
C ALA A 132 -21.34 3.77 -8.45
N PHE A 133 -20.63 3.33 -7.40
CA PHE A 133 -21.03 2.26 -6.51
C PHE A 133 -21.25 2.84 -5.11
N GLY A 134 -22.50 2.97 -4.73
CA GLY A 134 -22.92 3.27 -3.38
C GLY A 134 -22.96 4.76 -2.95
N LYS A 135 -23.91 5.12 -2.03
CA LYS A 135 -23.97 6.41 -1.33
C LYS A 135 -23.06 6.36 -0.12
N SER A 136 -22.07 7.21 -0.03
CA SER A 136 -21.28 7.37 1.20
C SER A 136 -22.03 8.21 2.21
N SER A 137 -22.13 7.74 3.44
CA SER A 137 -22.67 8.49 4.58
C SER A 137 -21.59 9.04 5.46
N THR A 138 -20.39 8.95 5.36
CA THR A 138 -19.24 9.55 6.05
C THR A 138 -17.98 9.14 5.29
N ALA A 139 -17.46 10.01 4.44
CA ALA A 139 -16.29 9.68 3.61
C ALA A 139 -15.06 9.55 4.49
N ASP A 140 -14.76 8.33 4.89
CA ASP A 140 -13.43 7.97 5.27
C ASP A 140 -12.63 7.81 3.96
N ASN A 141 -11.79 8.81 3.62
CA ASN A 141 -11.01 8.80 2.38
C ASN A 141 -9.84 7.81 2.43
N ASN A 142 -9.82 6.91 3.42
CA ASN A 142 -8.76 5.94 3.60
C ASN A 142 -8.84 4.81 2.59
N ILE A 143 -7.69 4.48 2.03
CA ILE A 143 -7.48 3.29 1.21
C ILE A 143 -6.52 2.37 1.94
N ASN A 144 -6.89 1.10 2.04
CA ASN A 144 -6.05 0.06 2.58
C ASN A 144 -5.72 -0.94 1.47
N VAL A 145 -4.44 -1.18 1.24
CA VAL A 145 -3.93 -2.21 0.34
C VAL A 145 -3.24 -3.28 1.17
N LYS A 146 -3.61 -4.55 1.02
CA LYS A 146 -2.91 -5.70 1.57
C LYS A 146 -2.36 -6.54 0.43
N TRP A 147 -1.26 -7.22 0.66
CA TRP A 147 -0.66 -8.16 -0.31
C TRP A 147 -0.04 -9.35 0.42
N GLU A 148 -0.01 -10.50 -0.27
CA GLU A 148 0.60 -11.75 0.22
C GLU A 148 2.02 -11.98 -0.33
N GLY A 149 2.36 -11.36 -1.45
CA GLY A 149 3.67 -11.50 -2.09
C GLY A 149 4.64 -10.40 -1.71
N LYS A 150 5.04 -9.60 -2.68
CA LYS A 150 6.01 -8.51 -2.50
C LYS A 150 5.46 -7.16 -2.94
N MET A 151 6.12 -6.10 -2.44
CA MET A 151 5.83 -4.72 -2.82
C MET A 151 7.13 -3.96 -3.05
N ASN A 152 7.16 -3.09 -4.05
CA ASN A 152 8.21 -2.13 -4.29
C ASN A 152 7.61 -0.72 -4.29
N PHE A 153 8.21 0.19 -3.56
CA PHE A 153 7.86 1.60 -3.56
C PHE A 153 9.03 2.42 -4.11
N LEU A 154 8.75 3.31 -5.05
CA LEU A 154 9.70 4.21 -5.68
C LEU A 154 9.34 5.65 -5.27
N ASP A 155 10.12 6.22 -4.36
CA ASP A 155 9.83 7.55 -3.81
C ASP A 155 9.92 8.66 -4.86
N ASP A 156 10.88 8.57 -5.77
CA ASP A 156 11.13 9.59 -6.80
C ASP A 156 10.00 9.67 -7.84
N SER A 157 9.45 8.52 -8.26
CA SER A 157 8.34 8.45 -9.22
C SER A 157 6.96 8.43 -8.54
N ARG A 158 6.93 8.35 -7.20
CA ARG A 158 5.66 8.24 -6.44
C ARG A 158 4.83 7.03 -6.85
N GLU A 159 5.45 5.90 -7.04
CA GLU A 159 4.79 4.68 -7.49
C GLU A 159 4.99 3.52 -6.51
N ALA A 160 3.96 2.69 -6.39
CA ALA A 160 4.04 1.43 -5.69
C ALA A 160 3.55 0.29 -6.58
N PHE A 161 4.31 -0.80 -6.59
CA PHE A 161 4.03 -2.02 -7.34
C PHE A 161 3.83 -3.17 -6.38
N PHE A 162 2.71 -3.86 -6.51
CA PHE A 162 2.36 -5.00 -5.68
C PHE A 162 2.17 -6.24 -6.52
N GLU A 163 2.58 -7.38 -5.99
CA GLU A 163 2.43 -8.68 -6.64
C GLU A 163 1.85 -9.72 -5.69
N LYS A 164 0.91 -10.52 -6.20
CA LYS A 164 0.28 -11.70 -5.59
C LYS A 164 -0.65 -11.40 -4.41
N GLY A 165 -1.89 -11.87 -4.54
CA GLY A 165 -2.88 -11.88 -3.46
C GLY A 165 -3.19 -10.49 -2.92
N ILE A 166 -3.51 -9.54 -3.81
CA ILE A 166 -3.74 -8.14 -3.45
C ILE A 166 -5.21 -7.92 -3.15
N GLU A 167 -5.49 -7.29 -2.00
CA GLU A 167 -6.78 -6.77 -1.59
C GLU A 167 -6.69 -5.25 -1.43
N VAL A 168 -7.48 -4.51 -2.18
CA VAL A 168 -7.65 -3.06 -2.01
C VAL A 168 -9.03 -2.80 -1.42
N LYS A 169 -9.06 -2.16 -0.25
CA LYS A 169 -10.29 -1.79 0.43
C LYS A 169 -10.44 -0.27 0.46
N LYS A 170 -11.60 0.20 -0.01
CA LYS A 170 -12.04 1.60 0.10
C LYS A 170 -13.52 1.61 0.48
N ASP A 171 -13.85 2.10 1.67
CA ASP A 171 -15.22 2.06 2.23
C ASP A 171 -15.78 0.61 2.23
N ASP A 172 -16.93 0.40 1.55
CA ASP A 172 -17.60 -0.89 1.39
C ASP A 172 -17.16 -1.67 0.15
N SER A 173 -16.23 -1.11 -0.64
CA SER A 173 -15.74 -1.70 -1.87
C SER A 173 -14.42 -2.45 -1.65
N LEU A 174 -14.30 -3.64 -2.24
CA LEU A 174 -13.13 -4.50 -2.24
C LEU A 174 -12.71 -4.79 -3.69
N LEU A 175 -11.44 -4.64 -4.00
CA LEU A 175 -10.83 -5.09 -5.25
C LEU A 175 -9.79 -6.17 -4.92
N TYR A 176 -9.90 -7.30 -5.59
CA TYR A 176 -8.91 -8.38 -5.55
C TYR A 176 -8.18 -8.44 -6.91
N CYS A 177 -6.86 -8.68 -6.86
CA CYS A 177 -6.04 -8.86 -8.07
C CYS A 177 -4.69 -9.51 -7.73
N ASP A 178 -3.91 -9.89 -8.76
CA ASP A 178 -2.56 -10.42 -8.56
C ASP A 178 -1.46 -9.40 -8.88
N LYS A 179 -1.79 -8.31 -9.60
CA LYS A 179 -0.86 -7.20 -9.88
C LYS A 179 -1.54 -5.86 -9.68
N LEU A 180 -0.90 -4.97 -8.98
CA LEU A 180 -1.38 -3.61 -8.75
C LEU A 180 -0.23 -2.62 -8.90
N ASN A 181 -0.44 -1.57 -9.69
CA ASN A 181 0.39 -0.38 -9.74
C ASN A 181 -0.43 0.81 -9.24
N VAL A 182 0.15 1.58 -8.34
CA VAL A 182 -0.46 2.76 -7.72
C VAL A 182 0.46 3.95 -7.92
N THR A 183 -0.11 5.08 -8.34
CA THR A 183 0.61 6.35 -8.43
C THR A 183 0.04 7.32 -7.39
N PHE A 184 0.91 7.98 -6.66
CA PHE A 184 0.57 8.94 -5.62
C PHE A 184 0.78 10.38 -6.10
N ASN A 185 0.07 11.31 -5.48
CA ASN A 185 0.26 12.74 -5.69
C ASN A 185 1.63 13.19 -5.16
N GLU A 186 2.23 14.17 -5.80
CA GLU A 186 3.56 14.67 -5.46
C GLU A 186 3.65 15.35 -4.09
N ASN A 187 2.56 15.95 -3.61
CA ASN A 187 2.59 16.80 -2.42
C ASN A 187 2.23 16.08 -1.12
N ASP A 188 1.32 15.09 -1.16
CA ASP A 188 0.69 14.54 0.05
C ASP A 188 0.60 13.01 0.08
N TYR A 189 1.16 12.31 -0.92
CA TYR A 189 1.05 10.84 -1.08
C TYR A 189 -0.38 10.30 -1.10
N ASN A 190 -1.35 11.15 -1.43
CA ASN A 190 -2.71 10.69 -1.70
C ASN A 190 -2.75 9.93 -3.04
N LEU A 191 -3.65 8.95 -3.13
CA LEU A 191 -3.81 8.14 -4.33
C LEU A 191 -4.27 9.01 -5.52
N GLN A 192 -3.48 9.00 -6.60
CA GLN A 192 -3.77 9.71 -7.84
C GLN A 192 -4.34 8.78 -8.91
N SER A 193 -3.76 7.60 -9.08
CA SER A 193 -4.25 6.60 -10.03
C SER A 193 -3.92 5.18 -9.58
N MET A 194 -4.67 4.23 -10.12
CA MET A 194 -4.50 2.82 -9.86
C MET A 194 -4.71 2.02 -11.14
N LYS A 195 -3.85 1.01 -11.36
CA LYS A 195 -3.98 0.03 -12.42
C LYS A 195 -3.79 -1.35 -11.83
N ALA A 196 -4.87 -2.16 -11.85
CA ALA A 196 -4.83 -3.55 -11.42
C ALA A 196 -4.99 -4.50 -12.60
N ALA A 197 -4.36 -5.65 -12.53
CA ALA A 197 -4.40 -6.68 -13.57
C ALA A 197 -4.32 -8.08 -12.97
N GLN A 198 -4.84 -9.03 -13.72
CA GLN A 198 -4.90 -10.46 -13.40
C GLN A 198 -5.87 -10.77 -12.25
N LYS A 199 -6.83 -11.63 -12.53
CA LYS A 199 -7.87 -12.08 -11.58
C LYS A 199 -8.64 -10.91 -10.94
N ILE A 200 -9.02 -9.92 -11.75
CA ILE A 200 -9.79 -8.78 -11.24
C ILE A 200 -11.15 -9.25 -10.76
N HIS A 201 -11.42 -8.99 -9.49
CA HIS A 201 -12.70 -9.21 -8.85
C HIS A 201 -13.00 -8.03 -7.94
N ILE A 202 -14.04 -7.27 -8.28
CA ILE A 202 -14.50 -6.11 -7.51
C ILE A 202 -15.82 -6.49 -6.87
N VAL A 203 -15.93 -6.20 -5.58
CA VAL A 203 -17.16 -6.43 -4.79
C VAL A 203 -17.52 -5.14 -4.08
N ASP A 204 -18.75 -4.69 -4.26
CA ASP A 204 -19.32 -3.57 -3.53
C ASP A 204 -20.54 -4.05 -2.73
N LYS A 205 -20.46 -3.93 -1.41
CA LYS A 205 -21.51 -4.35 -0.48
C LYS A 205 -22.10 -3.12 0.18
N LYS A 206 -23.31 -2.74 -0.26
CA LYS A 206 -24.02 -1.61 0.31
C LYS A 206 -25.34 -2.03 0.90
N GLY A 207 -25.38 -2.26 2.20
CA GLY A 207 -26.57 -2.75 2.88
C GLY A 207 -27.02 -4.09 2.26
N SER A 208 -28.26 -4.12 1.73
CA SER A 208 -28.80 -5.28 1.00
C SER A 208 -28.42 -5.33 -0.49
N LEU A 209 -27.77 -4.28 -1.03
CA LEU A 209 -27.35 -4.23 -2.43
C LEU A 209 -25.94 -4.80 -2.55
N TYR A 210 -25.78 -5.75 -3.45
CA TYR A 210 -24.52 -6.39 -3.80
C TYR A 210 -24.23 -6.16 -5.28
N SER A 211 -23.05 -5.64 -5.59
CA SER A 211 -22.56 -5.52 -6.95
C SER A 211 -21.22 -6.21 -7.08
N GLU A 212 -21.02 -6.87 -8.19
CA GLU A 212 -19.83 -7.64 -8.51
C GLU A 212 -19.34 -7.31 -9.90
N ALA A 213 -18.04 -7.12 -10.07
CA ALA A 213 -17.44 -6.94 -11.38
C ALA A 213 -16.18 -7.80 -11.51
N VAL A 214 -16.03 -8.45 -12.68
CA VAL A 214 -14.93 -9.36 -12.99
C VAL A 214 -14.34 -8.99 -14.34
N GLY A 215 -13.02 -9.05 -14.46
CA GLY A 215 -12.32 -8.73 -15.71
C GLY A 215 -10.83 -9.10 -15.65
N ASP A 216 -10.09 -8.65 -16.66
CA ASP A 216 -8.64 -8.88 -16.74
C ASP A 216 -7.82 -7.70 -16.25
N GLN A 217 -8.36 -6.49 -16.43
CA GLN A 217 -7.70 -5.25 -16.02
C GLN A 217 -8.71 -4.21 -15.56
N VAL A 218 -8.35 -3.46 -14.51
CA VAL A 218 -9.08 -2.26 -14.10
C VAL A 218 -8.11 -1.09 -13.93
N THR A 219 -8.55 0.10 -14.36
CA THR A 219 -7.84 1.36 -14.12
C THR A 219 -8.78 2.37 -13.49
N TRP A 220 -8.25 3.13 -12.56
CA TRP A 220 -8.94 4.24 -11.92
C TRP A 220 -8.04 5.48 -11.88
N ASN A 221 -8.64 6.66 -11.99
CA ASN A 221 -7.89 7.93 -11.94
C ASN A 221 -8.71 8.98 -11.19
N ALA A 222 -8.09 9.60 -10.20
CA ALA A 222 -8.71 10.59 -9.33
C ALA A 222 -9.11 11.88 -10.07
N LYS A 223 -8.42 12.24 -11.15
CA LYS A 223 -8.68 13.50 -11.88
C LYS A 223 -10.00 13.48 -12.64
N ASN A 224 -10.28 12.38 -13.31
CA ASN A 224 -11.50 12.25 -14.13
C ASN A 224 -12.61 11.43 -13.45
N MET A 225 -12.31 10.79 -12.32
CA MET A 225 -13.24 9.96 -11.53
C MET A 225 -13.90 8.88 -12.39
N VAL A 226 -13.10 8.23 -13.23
CA VAL A 226 -13.55 7.15 -14.12
C VAL A 226 -12.82 5.87 -13.76
N THR A 227 -13.60 4.81 -13.54
CA THR A 227 -13.10 3.44 -13.45
C THR A 227 -13.35 2.75 -14.78
N VAL A 228 -12.32 2.16 -15.37
CA VAL A 228 -12.41 1.41 -16.63
C VAL A 228 -12.07 -0.05 -16.35
N LEU A 229 -13.03 -0.94 -16.56
CA LEU A 229 -12.87 -2.38 -16.47
C LEU A 229 -12.83 -2.99 -17.87
N THR A 230 -11.86 -3.85 -18.16
CA THR A 230 -11.74 -4.58 -19.42
C THR A 230 -11.60 -6.07 -19.18
N GLY A 231 -12.08 -6.87 -20.14
CA GLY A 231 -11.98 -8.33 -20.10
C GLY A 231 -11.97 -8.97 -21.47
N LYS A 232 -11.32 -10.12 -21.59
CA LYS A 232 -11.25 -10.93 -22.82
C LYS A 232 -11.87 -12.29 -22.59
N PRO A 233 -12.95 -12.68 -23.29
CA PRO A 233 -13.63 -11.87 -24.32
C PRO A 233 -14.46 -10.72 -23.77
N PHE A 234 -14.90 -10.79 -22.49
CA PHE A 234 -15.77 -9.79 -21.87
C PHE A 234 -15.36 -9.56 -20.39
N ALA A 235 -15.54 -8.33 -19.95
CA ALA A 235 -15.71 -8.01 -18.54
C ALA A 235 -17.18 -8.20 -18.16
N MET A 236 -17.45 -8.50 -16.90
CA MET A 236 -18.77 -8.69 -16.33
C MET A 236 -19.04 -7.65 -15.25
N LEU A 237 -20.23 -7.06 -15.27
CA LEU A 237 -20.82 -6.34 -14.14
C LEU A 237 -22.14 -7.01 -13.77
N ARG A 238 -22.31 -7.30 -12.48
CA ARG A 238 -23.54 -7.89 -11.93
C ARG A 238 -24.07 -7.01 -10.79
N GLU A 239 -25.34 -6.68 -10.84
CA GLU A 239 -26.04 -5.91 -9.82
C GLU A 239 -27.11 -6.79 -9.15
N GLY A 240 -26.73 -7.38 -8.02
CA GLY A 240 -27.57 -8.35 -7.32
C GLY A 240 -27.99 -9.51 -8.22
N ASN A 241 -29.27 -9.88 -8.14
CA ASN A 241 -29.88 -10.90 -9.01
C ASN A 241 -30.69 -10.30 -10.17
N LYS A 242 -30.63 -8.96 -10.33
CA LYS A 242 -31.53 -8.24 -11.26
C LYS A 242 -30.91 -7.98 -12.62
N ARG A 243 -29.61 -7.65 -12.65
CA ARG A 243 -28.97 -7.19 -13.89
C ARG A 243 -27.56 -7.76 -14.02
N GLN A 244 -27.21 -8.16 -15.24
CA GLN A 244 -25.86 -8.55 -15.61
C GLN A 244 -25.50 -7.95 -16.96
N ILE A 245 -24.34 -7.32 -17.03
CA ILE A 245 -23.77 -6.73 -18.24
C ILE A 245 -22.50 -7.47 -18.57
N LEU A 246 -22.35 -7.87 -19.84
CA LEU A 246 -21.13 -8.39 -20.41
C LEU A 246 -20.68 -7.46 -21.53
N ALA A 247 -19.47 -6.93 -21.47
CA ALA A 247 -18.90 -6.10 -22.53
C ALA A 247 -17.37 -6.19 -22.52
N PRO A 248 -16.67 -6.03 -23.65
CA PRO A 248 -15.21 -6.00 -23.67
C PRO A 248 -14.62 -4.89 -22.79
N LYS A 249 -15.37 -3.77 -22.65
CA LYS A 249 -14.98 -2.63 -21.83
C LYS A 249 -16.19 -1.99 -21.18
N ILE A 250 -16.09 -1.74 -19.86
CA ILE A 250 -17.12 -1.12 -19.04
C ILE A 250 -16.48 0.09 -18.33
N LEU A 251 -17.09 1.27 -18.51
CA LEU A 251 -16.66 2.51 -17.89
C LEU A 251 -17.69 2.93 -16.83
N PHE A 252 -17.19 3.25 -15.64
CA PHE A 252 -17.97 3.77 -14.53
C PHE A 252 -17.59 5.22 -14.30
N TYR A 253 -18.54 6.12 -14.47
CA TYR A 253 -18.38 7.56 -14.24
C TYR A 253 -18.89 7.90 -12.83
N GLU A 254 -17.98 8.04 -11.85
CA GLU A 254 -18.34 8.27 -10.45
C GLU A 254 -19.09 9.59 -10.23
N ASN A 255 -18.80 10.61 -11.03
CA ASN A 255 -19.46 11.92 -10.93
C ASN A 255 -20.93 11.91 -11.35
N SER A 256 -21.30 11.10 -12.33
CA SER A 256 -22.66 11.04 -12.90
C SER A 256 -23.41 9.76 -12.54
N ASN A 257 -22.74 8.81 -11.91
CA ASN A 257 -23.25 7.45 -11.64
C ASN A 257 -23.71 6.72 -12.91
N ASN A 258 -23.06 7.01 -14.05
CA ASN A 258 -23.34 6.39 -15.32
C ASN A 258 -22.41 5.22 -15.58
N VAL A 259 -22.93 4.21 -16.28
CA VAL A 259 -22.15 3.09 -16.81
C VAL A 259 -22.24 3.15 -18.34
N LEU A 260 -21.09 3.14 -19.00
CA LEU A 260 -20.98 3.06 -20.44
C LEU A 260 -20.28 1.74 -20.80
N CYS A 261 -20.85 1.02 -21.77
CA CYS A 261 -20.26 -0.20 -22.31
C CYS A 261 -19.78 0.07 -23.73
N GLU A 262 -18.53 -0.28 -24.01
CA GLU A 262 -17.94 -0.15 -25.33
C GLU A 262 -17.70 -1.54 -25.96
N GLY A 263 -17.97 -1.66 -27.26
CA GLY A 263 -17.91 -2.91 -28.03
C GLY A 263 -19.22 -3.70 -28.00
N ASN A 264 -19.19 -4.90 -28.60
CA ASN A 264 -20.37 -5.78 -28.61
C ASN A 264 -20.58 -6.34 -27.21
N GLY A 265 -21.72 -6.03 -26.61
CA GLY A 265 -22.06 -6.45 -25.26
C GLY A 265 -23.45 -7.07 -25.17
N THR A 266 -23.74 -7.66 -24.01
CA THR A 266 -25.04 -8.27 -23.71
C THR A 266 -25.52 -7.77 -22.36
N LEU A 267 -26.79 -7.37 -22.30
CA LEU A 267 -27.49 -7.05 -21.06
C LEU A 267 -28.52 -8.15 -20.78
N TYR A 268 -28.37 -8.78 -19.62
CA TYR A 268 -29.39 -9.67 -19.06
C TYR A 268 -30.13 -8.94 -17.95
N GLU A 269 -31.45 -8.89 -18.04
CA GLU A 269 -32.33 -8.31 -17.01
C GLU A 269 -33.35 -9.34 -16.60
N ARG A 270 -33.39 -9.68 -15.31
CA ARG A 270 -34.42 -10.57 -14.76
C ARG A 270 -35.68 -9.73 -14.51
N ARG A 271 -36.75 -10.05 -15.22
CA ARG A 271 -38.06 -9.46 -14.91
C ARG A 271 -38.50 -9.91 -13.52
N PRO A 272 -39.11 -9.04 -12.71
CA PRO A 272 -39.76 -9.46 -11.48
C PRO A 272 -40.82 -10.51 -11.83
N ASP A 273 -40.80 -11.64 -11.14
CA ASP A 273 -41.87 -12.64 -11.27
C ASP A 273 -43.19 -11.94 -10.85
N ASN A 274 -44.10 -11.78 -11.80
CA ASN A 274 -45.48 -11.29 -11.54
C ASN A 274 -46.20 -12.38 -10.73
N LYS A 275 -45.98 -12.45 -9.41
CA LYS A 275 -46.72 -13.33 -8.50
C LYS A 275 -48.04 -12.70 -8.01
N ASP A 276 -48.33 -11.44 -8.39
CA ASP A 276 -49.56 -10.72 -7.93
C ASP A 276 -50.66 -10.59 -9.00
N ALA A 277 -50.66 -11.42 -10.03
CA ALA A 277 -51.68 -11.41 -11.07
C ALA A 277 -52.59 -12.67 -11.07
N GLN A 278 -52.81 -13.28 -9.91
CA GLN A 278 -53.87 -14.28 -9.76
C GLN A 278 -54.43 -14.13 -8.34
N ASP A 279 -55.39 -13.24 -8.19
CA ASP A 279 -56.53 -13.32 -7.29
C ASP A 279 -57.35 -12.01 -7.43
N THR A 280 -58.20 -11.95 -8.45
CA THR A 280 -59.46 -11.19 -8.49
C THR A 280 -60.47 -11.95 -9.33
#